data_1f366e08ad704cf101e08569beba87de
#
_entry.id   1f366e08ad704cf101e08569beba87de
#
_cell.length_a   1.000
_cell.length_b   1.000
_cell.length_c   1.000
_cell.angle_alpha   90.00
_cell.angle_beta   90.00
_cell.angle_gamma   90.00
#
_symmetry.space_group_name_H-M   'P 1'
#
loop_
_entity.id
_entity.type
_entity.pdbx_description
1 polymer ?
#
loop_
_entity_poly.entity_id
_entity_poly.type
_entity_poly.pdbx_seq_one_letter_code
_entity_poly.pdbx_strand_id
1 'polypeptide(L)'
;MINFIENSLFFGAALSLAGYEVGLLLKKKSKMALFNPLLIAILCVMGMLQLMQVDYKTYNAGGQYISYLLTPATVCLAVPLYRQLTLLRKNLKAVVIGIVSGVLASMVSVLIFAKLFGLSHSEYVTLLPKSITTAIGMGVSEELGGLVTITVAVIIITGVLGNVIAEAVLKVAKIEEPIAKGLALGTSAHAIGTSKAMELGPVEGAMSSLAIAVAGLLTVIAASVFAGFM
;
A
#
# COMPACT_ATOMS: atom_id res chain seq x y z
N MET A 1 -17.65 -30.08 8.88
CA MET A 1 -17.58 -28.72 8.31
C MET A 1 -16.12 -28.29 8.09
N ILE A 2 -15.22 -28.44 9.04
CA ILE A 2 -13.78 -28.12 8.91
C ILE A 2 -13.15 -28.86 7.74
N ASN A 3 -13.34 -30.19 7.60
CA ASN A 3 -12.79 -30.96 6.47
C ASN A 3 -13.30 -30.52 5.09
N PHE A 4 -14.49 -29.90 5.00
CA PHE A 4 -15.00 -29.35 3.74
C PHE A 4 -14.26 -28.05 3.40
N ILE A 5 -13.96 -27.23 4.40
CA ILE A 5 -13.23 -25.96 4.27
C ILE A 5 -11.78 -26.23 3.89
N GLU A 6 -11.12 -27.17 4.57
CA GLU A 6 -9.73 -27.55 4.31
C GLU A 6 -9.52 -28.11 2.89
N ASN A 7 -10.53 -28.75 2.32
CA ASN A 7 -10.47 -29.29 0.96
C ASN A 7 -11.00 -28.32 -0.12
N SER A 8 -11.49 -27.14 0.25
CA SER A 8 -12.06 -26.17 -0.71
C SER A 8 -11.00 -25.25 -1.26
N LEU A 9 -10.70 -25.38 -2.55
CA LEU A 9 -9.80 -24.49 -3.29
C LEU A 9 -10.27 -23.02 -3.35
N PHE A 10 -11.54 -22.77 -3.06
CA PHE A 10 -12.12 -21.42 -3.19
C PHE A 10 -12.39 -20.75 -1.84
N PHE A 11 -12.18 -21.44 -0.73
CA PHE A 11 -12.50 -20.92 0.61
C PHE A 11 -11.84 -19.56 0.88
N GLY A 12 -10.52 -19.43 0.67
CA GLY A 12 -9.79 -18.19 0.92
C GLY A 12 -10.26 -17.04 0.05
N ALA A 13 -10.54 -17.30 -1.23
CA ALA A 13 -11.08 -16.29 -2.14
C ALA A 13 -12.48 -15.84 -1.74
N ALA A 14 -13.37 -16.79 -1.46
CA ALA A 14 -14.75 -16.51 -1.05
C ALA A 14 -14.80 -15.73 0.28
N LEU A 15 -13.97 -16.12 1.26
CA LEU A 15 -13.88 -15.43 2.54
C LEU A 15 -13.37 -13.99 2.38
N SER A 16 -12.35 -13.77 1.53
CA SER A 16 -11.81 -12.44 1.24
C SER A 16 -12.87 -11.54 0.59
N LEU A 17 -13.57 -12.04 -0.41
CA LEU A 17 -14.63 -11.29 -1.10
C LEU A 17 -15.79 -10.98 -0.15
N ALA A 18 -16.24 -11.95 0.66
CA ALA A 18 -17.30 -11.74 1.64
C ALA A 18 -16.89 -10.69 2.69
N GLY A 19 -15.65 -10.74 3.20
CA GLY A 19 -15.13 -9.74 4.12
C GLY A 19 -15.08 -8.35 3.50
N TYR A 20 -14.73 -8.23 2.23
CA TYR A 20 -14.72 -6.96 1.51
C TYR A 20 -16.13 -6.41 1.29
N GLU A 21 -17.10 -7.25 0.95
CA GLU A 21 -18.52 -6.86 0.84
C GLU A 21 -19.09 -6.35 2.17
N VAL A 22 -18.76 -7.02 3.27
CA VAL A 22 -19.12 -6.51 4.62
C VAL A 22 -18.52 -5.12 4.84
N GLY A 23 -17.26 -4.91 4.45
CA GLY A 23 -16.60 -3.61 4.53
C GLY A 23 -17.31 -2.53 3.70
N LEU A 24 -17.71 -2.85 2.47
CA LEU A 24 -18.46 -1.94 1.59
C LEU A 24 -19.81 -1.55 2.21
N LEU A 25 -20.55 -2.52 2.75
CA LEU A 25 -21.84 -2.27 3.41
C LEU A 25 -21.68 -1.35 4.62
N LEU A 26 -20.66 -1.59 5.45
CA LEU A 26 -20.36 -0.77 6.61
C LEU A 26 -19.95 0.65 6.21
N LYS A 27 -19.09 0.82 5.20
CA LYS A 27 -18.71 2.13 4.65
C LYS A 27 -19.93 2.91 4.15
N LYS A 28 -20.83 2.24 3.41
CA LYS A 28 -22.07 2.84 2.88
C LYS A 28 -22.99 3.33 3.99
N LYS A 29 -23.11 2.56 5.09
CA LYS A 29 -23.99 2.88 6.21
C LYS A 29 -23.41 3.97 7.12
N SER A 30 -22.12 3.91 7.40
CA SER A 30 -21.47 4.75 8.42
C SER A 30 -20.87 6.05 7.85
N LYS A 31 -20.47 6.07 6.57
CA LYS A 31 -19.79 7.18 5.87
C LYS A 31 -18.50 7.67 6.56
N MET A 32 -18.00 6.96 7.55
CA MET A 32 -16.76 7.31 8.27
C MET A 32 -15.55 6.73 7.55
N ALA A 33 -14.43 7.47 7.49
CA ALA A 33 -13.19 7.04 6.88
C ALA A 33 -12.60 5.76 7.55
N LEU A 34 -12.86 5.59 8.84
CA LEU A 34 -12.42 4.43 9.62
C LEU A 34 -13.00 3.11 9.10
N PHE A 35 -14.20 3.13 8.50
CA PHE A 35 -14.80 1.95 7.87
C PHE A 35 -14.28 1.75 6.44
N ASN A 36 -12.96 1.76 6.30
CA ASN A 36 -12.31 1.40 5.04
C ASN A 36 -12.61 -0.06 4.71
N PRO A 37 -13.15 -0.38 3.51
CA PRO A 37 -13.54 -1.74 3.15
C PRO A 37 -12.40 -2.74 3.25
N LEU A 38 -11.17 -2.34 2.87
CA LEU A 38 -9.99 -3.20 2.95
C LEU A 38 -9.62 -3.50 4.41
N LEU A 39 -9.62 -2.49 5.29
CA LEU A 39 -9.36 -2.69 6.71
C LEU A 39 -10.38 -3.66 7.33
N ILE A 40 -11.65 -3.44 7.06
CA ILE A 40 -12.73 -4.32 7.56
C ILE A 40 -12.57 -5.74 7.00
N ALA A 41 -12.24 -5.90 5.71
CA ALA A 41 -12.00 -7.19 5.11
C ALA A 41 -10.86 -7.94 5.82
N ILE A 42 -9.74 -7.28 6.07
CA ILE A 42 -8.60 -7.87 6.78
C ILE A 42 -9.02 -8.33 8.17
N LEU A 43 -9.68 -7.47 8.95
CA LEU A 43 -10.14 -7.80 10.31
C LEU A 43 -11.16 -8.94 10.32
N CYS A 44 -12.11 -8.94 9.38
CA CYS A 44 -13.10 -10.02 9.23
C CYS A 44 -12.42 -11.36 8.89
N VAL A 45 -11.51 -11.38 7.93
CA VAL A 45 -10.79 -12.59 7.54
C VAL A 45 -9.96 -13.12 8.72
N MET A 46 -9.17 -12.26 9.37
CA MET A 46 -8.36 -12.64 10.54
C MET A 46 -9.24 -13.21 11.66
N GLY A 47 -10.33 -12.51 12.00
CA GLY A 47 -11.27 -12.95 13.03
C GLY A 47 -11.93 -14.29 12.70
N MET A 48 -12.37 -14.49 11.45
CA MET A 48 -12.97 -15.74 11.01
C MET A 48 -11.99 -16.90 11.03
N LEU A 49 -10.76 -16.73 10.55
CA LEU A 49 -9.73 -17.77 10.61
C LEU A 49 -9.42 -18.18 12.05
N GLN A 50 -9.35 -17.20 12.96
CA GLN A 50 -9.09 -17.48 14.36
C GLN A 50 -10.28 -18.18 15.04
N LEU A 51 -11.51 -17.75 14.79
CA LEU A 51 -12.72 -18.37 15.33
C LEU A 51 -12.93 -19.80 14.82
N MET A 52 -12.62 -20.03 13.56
CA MET A 52 -12.77 -21.35 12.93
C MET A 52 -11.54 -22.24 13.15
N GLN A 53 -10.47 -21.73 13.76
CA GLN A 53 -9.17 -22.41 13.95
C GLN A 53 -8.59 -22.95 12.63
N VAL A 54 -8.79 -22.23 11.53
CA VAL A 54 -8.27 -22.57 10.20
C VAL A 54 -6.88 -22.01 10.03
N ASP A 55 -5.94 -22.87 9.62
CA ASP A 55 -4.55 -22.45 9.37
C ASP A 55 -4.46 -21.51 8.15
N TYR A 56 -3.50 -20.59 8.22
CA TYR A 56 -3.22 -19.65 7.14
C TYR A 56 -2.94 -20.36 5.80
N LYS A 57 -2.27 -21.51 5.82
CA LYS A 57 -1.99 -22.28 4.59
C LYS A 57 -3.28 -22.68 3.86
N THR A 58 -4.28 -23.13 4.59
CA THR A 58 -5.60 -23.49 4.06
C THR A 58 -6.29 -22.28 3.43
N TYR A 59 -6.27 -21.13 4.12
CA TYR A 59 -6.79 -19.87 3.56
C TYR A 59 -6.03 -19.45 2.31
N ASN A 60 -4.69 -19.48 2.35
CA ASN A 60 -3.86 -19.03 1.25
C ASN A 60 -3.97 -19.91 0.00
N ALA A 61 -4.27 -21.20 0.14
CA ALA A 61 -4.52 -22.10 -0.99
C ALA A 61 -5.63 -21.57 -1.91
N GLY A 62 -6.68 -20.96 -1.32
CA GLY A 62 -7.74 -20.30 -2.08
C GLY A 62 -7.48 -18.82 -2.35
N GLY A 63 -6.85 -18.11 -1.40
CA GLY A 63 -6.54 -16.68 -1.49
C GLY A 63 -5.58 -16.34 -2.64
N GLN A 64 -4.66 -17.24 -2.98
CA GLN A 64 -3.71 -17.06 -4.09
C GLN A 64 -4.38 -16.86 -5.46
N TYR A 65 -5.61 -17.33 -5.66
CA TYR A 65 -6.33 -17.08 -6.92
C TYR A 65 -6.64 -15.59 -7.12
N ILE A 66 -6.89 -14.85 -6.03
CA ILE A 66 -7.02 -13.38 -6.10
C ILE A 66 -5.66 -12.75 -6.41
N SER A 67 -4.57 -13.31 -5.89
CA SER A 67 -3.21 -12.80 -6.13
C SER A 67 -2.80 -12.89 -7.61
N TYR A 68 -3.32 -13.82 -8.39
CA TYR A 68 -3.08 -13.87 -9.84
C TYR A 68 -3.62 -12.62 -10.56
N LEU A 69 -4.60 -11.95 -10.00
CA LEU A 69 -5.12 -10.69 -10.57
C LEU A 69 -4.22 -9.48 -10.26
N LEU A 70 -3.22 -9.62 -9.40
CA LEU A 70 -2.34 -8.51 -9.01
C LEU A 70 -1.58 -7.95 -10.22
N THR A 71 -1.00 -8.80 -11.05
CA THR A 71 -0.26 -8.37 -12.25
C THR A 71 -1.15 -7.64 -13.25
N PRO A 72 -2.30 -8.20 -13.71
CA PRO A 72 -3.17 -7.47 -14.62
C PRO A 72 -3.74 -6.19 -13.98
N ALA A 73 -4.07 -6.20 -12.68
CA ALA A 73 -4.52 -4.99 -11.98
C ALA A 73 -3.44 -3.90 -12.00
N THR A 74 -2.17 -4.27 -11.75
CA THR A 74 -1.05 -3.33 -11.81
C THR A 74 -0.87 -2.76 -13.22
N VAL A 75 -0.99 -3.59 -14.26
CA VAL A 75 -0.93 -3.11 -15.65
C VAL A 75 -2.08 -2.16 -15.97
N CYS A 76 -3.29 -2.41 -15.43
CA CYS A 76 -4.42 -1.52 -15.61
C CYS A 76 -4.20 -0.12 -15.03
N LEU A 77 -3.30 0.06 -14.03
CA LEU A 77 -2.93 1.37 -13.52
C LEU A 77 -2.24 2.26 -14.56
N ALA A 78 -1.70 1.68 -15.64
CA ALA A 78 -1.16 2.45 -16.75
C ALA A 78 -2.24 3.19 -17.57
N VAL A 79 -3.49 2.73 -17.55
CA VAL A 79 -4.59 3.33 -18.32
C VAL A 79 -4.91 4.76 -17.88
N PRO A 80 -5.17 5.06 -16.59
CA PRO A 80 -5.32 6.44 -16.10
C PRO A 80 -4.11 7.31 -16.43
N LEU A 81 -2.90 6.77 -16.26
CA LEU A 81 -1.68 7.48 -16.58
C LEU A 81 -1.60 7.88 -18.05
N TYR A 82 -1.89 6.93 -18.96
CA TYR A 82 -1.90 7.19 -20.39
C TYR A 82 -2.90 8.30 -20.78
N ARG A 83 -4.08 8.29 -20.17
CA ARG A 83 -5.11 9.32 -20.40
C ARG A 83 -4.67 10.71 -19.95
N GLN A 84 -3.75 10.82 -18.99
CA GLN A 84 -3.25 12.08 -18.43
C GLN A 84 -1.82 12.44 -18.90
N LEU A 85 -1.31 11.79 -19.96
CA LEU A 85 0.05 12.02 -20.47
C LEU A 85 0.35 13.48 -20.80
N THR A 86 -0.62 14.19 -21.36
CA THR A 86 -0.43 15.61 -21.72
C THR A 86 -0.23 16.47 -20.47
N LEU A 87 -1.02 16.21 -19.42
CA LEU A 87 -0.89 16.90 -18.14
C LEU A 87 0.44 16.57 -17.45
N LEU A 88 0.83 15.30 -17.49
CA LEU A 88 2.13 14.83 -16.98
C LEU A 88 3.29 15.57 -17.65
N ARG A 89 3.31 15.61 -19.00
CA ARG A 89 4.39 16.29 -19.74
C ARG A 89 4.47 17.78 -19.43
N LYS A 90 3.34 18.46 -19.24
CA LYS A 90 3.31 19.88 -18.86
C LYS A 90 3.86 20.13 -17.45
N ASN A 91 3.72 19.18 -16.55
CA ASN A 91 4.08 19.32 -15.13
C ASN A 91 5.25 18.41 -14.72
N LEU A 92 6.06 17.92 -15.68
CA LEU A 92 7.08 16.89 -15.44
C LEU A 92 8.05 17.28 -14.30
N LYS A 93 8.51 18.54 -14.26
CA LYS A 93 9.41 19.00 -13.18
C LYS A 93 8.76 18.90 -11.80
N ALA A 94 7.52 19.35 -11.67
CA ALA A 94 6.78 19.30 -10.40
C ALA A 94 6.53 17.85 -9.97
N VAL A 95 6.19 16.97 -10.91
CA VAL A 95 5.97 15.54 -10.67
C VAL A 95 7.26 14.87 -10.18
N VAL A 96 8.38 15.07 -10.88
CA VAL A 96 9.66 14.47 -10.50
C VAL A 96 10.11 14.97 -9.12
N ILE A 97 10.07 16.28 -8.89
CA ILE A 97 10.42 16.86 -7.58
C ILE A 97 9.50 16.33 -6.48
N GLY A 98 8.19 16.26 -6.74
CA GLY A 98 7.21 15.72 -5.78
C GLY A 98 7.49 14.28 -5.41
N ILE A 99 7.77 13.40 -6.38
CA ILE A 99 8.07 11.99 -6.10
C ILE A 99 9.40 11.85 -5.35
N VAL A 100 10.46 12.52 -5.80
CA VAL A 100 11.78 12.49 -5.14
C VAL A 100 11.67 12.98 -3.69
N SER A 101 11.00 14.12 -3.47
CA SER A 101 10.80 14.64 -2.12
C SER A 101 9.98 13.68 -1.22
N GLY A 102 8.96 13.03 -1.77
CA GLY A 102 8.16 12.03 -1.04
C GLY A 102 9.00 10.81 -0.63
N VAL A 103 9.82 10.27 -1.53
CA VAL A 103 10.73 9.16 -1.25
C VAL A 103 11.76 9.56 -0.19
N LEU A 104 12.41 10.72 -0.36
CA LEU A 104 13.39 11.21 0.60
C LEU A 104 12.76 11.47 1.97
N ALA A 105 11.59 12.08 2.02
CA ALA A 105 10.86 12.30 3.28
C ALA A 105 10.55 10.97 3.99
N SER A 106 10.15 9.94 3.24
CA SER A 106 9.95 8.59 3.80
C SER A 106 11.24 8.03 4.39
N MET A 107 12.35 8.02 3.63
CA MET A 107 13.63 7.48 4.07
C MET A 107 14.20 8.23 5.28
N VAL A 108 14.21 9.55 5.22
CA VAL A 108 14.71 10.41 6.30
C VAL A 108 13.87 10.24 7.56
N SER A 109 12.54 10.17 7.44
CA SER A 109 11.69 9.94 8.62
C SER A 109 11.97 8.60 9.28
N VAL A 110 12.13 7.52 8.49
CA VAL A 110 12.50 6.20 9.03
C VAL A 110 13.85 6.26 9.73
N LEU A 111 14.87 6.90 9.13
CA LEU A 111 16.19 7.05 9.73
C LEU A 111 16.13 7.82 11.06
N ILE A 112 15.40 8.95 11.09
CA ILE A 112 15.25 9.75 12.30
C ILE A 112 14.60 8.93 13.41
N PHE A 113 13.48 8.26 13.13
CA PHE A 113 12.79 7.45 14.12
C PHE A 113 13.60 6.23 14.55
N ALA A 114 14.31 5.58 13.63
CA ALA A 114 15.18 4.46 13.96
C ALA A 114 16.28 4.89 14.96
N LYS A 115 16.92 6.02 14.72
CA LYS A 115 17.92 6.59 15.65
C LYS A 115 17.29 7.01 16.99
N LEU A 116 16.12 7.64 16.95
CA LEU A 116 15.43 8.12 18.14
C LEU A 116 15.01 6.96 19.05
N PHE A 117 14.52 5.86 18.48
CA PHE A 117 14.07 4.69 19.22
C PHE A 117 15.16 3.63 19.44
N GLY A 118 16.37 3.86 18.96
CA GLY A 118 17.48 2.93 19.14
C GLY A 118 17.28 1.58 18.45
N LEU A 119 16.65 1.59 17.26
CA LEU A 119 16.43 0.36 16.50
C LEU A 119 17.76 -0.24 16.03
N SER A 120 17.79 -1.55 15.94
CA SER A 120 18.91 -2.27 15.33
C SER A 120 18.96 -2.04 13.81
N HIS A 121 20.11 -2.32 13.17
CA HIS A 121 20.23 -2.24 11.72
C HIS A 121 19.16 -3.08 11.00
N SER A 122 18.93 -4.33 11.44
CA SER A 122 17.91 -5.20 10.84
C SER A 122 16.49 -4.63 10.94
N GLU A 123 16.12 -4.05 12.09
CA GLU A 123 14.83 -3.39 12.25
C GLU A 123 14.70 -2.13 11.39
N TYR A 124 15.77 -1.35 11.29
CA TYR A 124 15.81 -0.15 10.45
C TYR A 124 15.61 -0.47 8.97
N VAL A 125 16.37 -1.42 8.41
CA VAL A 125 16.24 -1.79 7.00
C VAL A 125 14.91 -2.49 6.68
N THR A 126 14.31 -3.13 7.68
CA THR A 126 12.93 -3.67 7.61
C THR A 126 11.90 -2.57 7.31
N LEU A 127 12.10 -1.37 7.89
CA LEU A 127 11.15 -0.25 7.79
C LEU A 127 11.41 0.66 6.58
N LEU A 128 12.61 0.64 6.00
CA LEU A 128 12.97 1.50 4.87
C LEU A 128 11.96 1.42 3.71
N PRO A 129 11.55 0.23 3.24
CA PRO A 129 10.66 0.11 2.09
C PRO A 129 9.16 0.23 2.44
N LYS A 130 8.79 0.80 3.59
CA LYS A 130 7.40 0.83 4.10
C LYS A 130 6.37 1.50 3.16
N SER A 131 6.81 2.38 2.28
CA SER A 131 5.93 3.23 1.45
C SER A 131 5.80 2.78 0.00
N ILE A 132 6.41 1.65 -0.37
CA ILE A 132 6.34 1.08 -1.72
C ILE A 132 5.48 -0.19 -1.78
N THR A 133 5.33 -0.78 -2.96
CA THR A 133 4.53 -2.00 -3.11
C THR A 133 5.16 -3.17 -2.37
N THR A 134 4.33 -4.06 -1.84
CA THR A 134 4.77 -5.22 -1.05
C THR A 134 5.80 -6.07 -1.80
N ALA A 135 5.58 -6.32 -3.09
CA ALA A 135 6.49 -7.14 -3.90
C ALA A 135 7.92 -6.55 -3.98
N ILE A 136 8.03 -5.23 -4.22
CA ILE A 136 9.34 -4.57 -4.27
C ILE A 136 9.92 -4.47 -2.85
N GLY A 137 9.07 -4.14 -1.87
CA GLY A 137 9.50 -3.97 -0.47
C GLY A 137 10.05 -5.25 0.17
N MET A 138 9.48 -6.41 -0.16
CA MET A 138 10.01 -7.71 0.28
C MET A 138 11.44 -7.92 -0.23
N GLY A 139 11.66 -7.73 -1.55
CA GLY A 139 12.98 -7.89 -2.15
C GLY A 139 14.02 -6.94 -1.55
N VAL A 140 13.68 -5.66 -1.38
CA VAL A 140 14.58 -4.67 -0.75
C VAL A 140 14.92 -5.06 0.69
N SER A 141 13.92 -5.46 1.47
CA SER A 141 14.14 -5.87 2.87
C SER A 141 15.02 -7.11 2.97
N GLU A 142 14.77 -8.12 2.13
CA GLU A 142 15.55 -9.36 2.09
C GLU A 142 17.02 -9.09 1.72
N GLU A 143 17.25 -8.30 0.68
CA GLU A 143 18.59 -7.93 0.20
C GLU A 143 19.41 -7.18 1.25
N LEU A 144 18.75 -6.32 2.04
CA LEU A 144 19.39 -5.51 3.08
C LEU A 144 19.48 -6.22 4.45
N GLY A 145 19.01 -7.46 4.57
CA GLY A 145 19.03 -8.22 5.83
C GLY A 145 17.92 -7.86 6.81
N GLY A 146 16.83 -7.34 6.34
CA GLY A 146 15.63 -7.03 7.13
C GLY A 146 14.71 -8.24 7.36
N LEU A 147 13.68 -8.04 8.16
CA LEU A 147 12.67 -9.03 8.51
C LEU A 147 11.48 -8.94 7.55
N VAL A 148 11.51 -9.71 6.46
CA VAL A 148 10.54 -9.63 5.34
C VAL A 148 9.08 -9.69 5.80
N THR A 149 8.75 -10.58 6.74
CA THR A 149 7.38 -10.70 7.27
C THR A 149 6.92 -9.40 7.95
N ILE A 150 7.80 -8.76 8.70
CA ILE A 150 7.50 -7.47 9.35
C ILE A 150 7.41 -6.36 8.31
N THR A 151 8.27 -6.36 7.31
CA THR A 151 8.19 -5.41 6.18
C THR A 151 6.82 -5.48 5.51
N VAL A 152 6.32 -6.67 5.21
CA VAL A 152 4.98 -6.85 4.61
C VAL A 152 3.89 -6.26 5.51
N ALA A 153 3.92 -6.57 6.80
CA ALA A 153 2.94 -6.03 7.75
C ALA A 153 2.97 -4.50 7.82
N VAL A 154 4.16 -3.91 7.88
CA VAL A 154 4.34 -2.45 7.95
C VAL A 154 3.89 -1.76 6.65
N ILE A 155 4.19 -2.34 5.49
CA ILE A 155 3.70 -1.84 4.20
C ILE A 155 2.17 -1.81 4.17
N ILE A 156 1.53 -2.91 4.56
CA ILE A 156 0.06 -2.99 4.59
C ILE A 156 -0.53 -1.96 5.56
N ILE A 157 0.01 -1.87 6.78
CA ILE A 157 -0.42 -0.88 7.78
C ILE A 157 -0.25 0.55 7.25
N THR A 158 0.90 0.86 6.66
CA THR A 158 1.18 2.18 6.07
C THR A 158 0.17 2.52 4.97
N GLY A 159 -0.11 1.57 4.08
CA GLY A 159 -1.08 1.77 3.00
C GLY A 159 -2.51 1.98 3.52
N VAL A 160 -2.95 1.14 4.46
CA VAL A 160 -4.30 1.25 5.05
C VAL A 160 -4.47 2.55 5.83
N LEU A 161 -3.51 2.89 6.69
CA LEU A 161 -3.53 4.15 7.43
C LEU A 161 -3.51 5.34 6.48
N GLY A 162 -2.61 5.34 5.49
CA GLY A 162 -2.55 6.40 4.48
C GLY A 162 -3.87 6.59 3.73
N ASN A 163 -4.55 5.51 3.35
CA ASN A 163 -5.86 5.57 2.72
C ASN A 163 -6.93 6.16 3.67
N VAL A 164 -6.96 5.72 4.92
CA VAL A 164 -7.96 6.15 5.93
C VAL A 164 -7.82 7.63 6.27
N ILE A 165 -6.58 8.10 6.50
CA ILE A 165 -6.34 9.49 6.93
C ILE A 165 -6.15 10.48 5.77
N ALA A 166 -6.10 9.99 4.52
CA ALA A 166 -5.78 10.78 3.33
C ALA A 166 -6.51 12.12 3.25
N GLU A 167 -7.84 12.08 3.27
CA GLU A 167 -8.65 13.30 3.12
C GLU A 167 -8.45 14.29 4.27
N ALA A 168 -8.32 13.76 5.49
CA ALA A 168 -8.09 14.58 6.68
C ALA A 168 -6.74 15.31 6.58
N VAL A 169 -5.68 14.59 6.21
CA VAL A 169 -4.32 15.15 6.06
C VAL A 169 -4.29 16.17 4.92
N LEU A 170 -4.83 15.84 3.75
CA LEU A 170 -4.88 16.77 2.61
C LEU A 170 -5.64 18.05 2.95
N LYS A 171 -6.76 17.94 3.68
CA LYS A 171 -7.55 19.09 4.12
C LYS A 171 -6.81 19.95 5.15
N VAL A 172 -6.20 19.34 6.16
CA VAL A 172 -5.43 20.06 7.19
C VAL A 172 -4.22 20.75 6.59
N ALA A 173 -3.51 20.07 5.68
CA ALA A 173 -2.36 20.61 4.96
C ALA A 173 -2.75 21.60 3.83
N LYS A 174 -4.06 21.80 3.58
CA LYS A 174 -4.59 22.68 2.50
C LYS A 174 -4.05 22.32 1.12
N ILE A 175 -3.87 21.02 0.85
CA ILE A 175 -3.42 20.52 -0.44
C ILE A 175 -4.66 20.35 -1.33
N GLU A 176 -4.86 21.27 -2.25
CA GLU A 176 -6.05 21.30 -3.14
C GLU A 176 -5.71 20.82 -4.55
N GLU A 177 -4.44 21.00 -4.98
CA GLU A 177 -3.99 20.66 -6.32
C GLU A 177 -4.07 19.14 -6.60
N PRO A 178 -4.82 18.70 -7.62
CA PRO A 178 -5.02 17.27 -7.91
C PRO A 178 -3.72 16.49 -8.14
N ILE A 179 -2.75 17.10 -8.84
CA ILE A 179 -1.44 16.48 -9.08
C ILE A 179 -0.74 16.20 -7.75
N ALA A 180 -0.71 17.20 -6.85
CA ALA A 180 -0.06 17.06 -5.55
C ALA A 180 -0.73 16.00 -4.68
N LYS A 181 -2.07 15.93 -4.67
CA LYS A 181 -2.82 14.88 -3.98
C LYS A 181 -2.43 13.49 -4.47
N GLY A 182 -2.42 13.30 -5.79
CA GLY A 182 -2.05 12.03 -6.40
C GLY A 182 -0.63 11.61 -6.05
N LEU A 183 0.34 12.51 -6.20
CA LEU A 183 1.74 12.24 -5.87
C LEU A 183 1.92 11.89 -4.38
N ALA A 184 1.29 12.65 -3.48
CA ALA A 184 1.36 12.40 -2.05
C ALA A 184 0.84 11.00 -1.69
N LEU A 185 -0.32 10.61 -2.23
CA LEU A 185 -0.92 9.30 -1.97
C LEU A 185 -0.10 8.14 -2.57
N GLY A 186 0.41 8.31 -3.78
CA GLY A 186 1.22 7.29 -4.44
C GLY A 186 2.56 7.05 -3.78
N THR A 187 3.23 8.12 -3.30
CA THR A 187 4.55 8.02 -2.65
C THR A 187 4.48 7.61 -1.18
N SER A 188 3.37 7.89 -0.48
CA SER A 188 3.23 7.57 0.95
C SER A 188 2.54 6.24 1.22
N ALA A 189 1.51 5.89 0.42
CA ALA A 189 0.60 4.77 0.69
C ALA A 189 0.44 3.81 -0.50
N HIS A 190 1.34 3.88 -1.46
CA HIS A 190 1.49 2.97 -2.61
C HIS A 190 0.14 2.57 -3.28
N ALA A 191 -0.08 1.29 -3.61
CA ALA A 191 -1.28 0.83 -4.32
C ALA A 191 -2.58 1.08 -3.53
N ILE A 192 -2.55 0.96 -2.19
CA ILE A 192 -3.72 1.21 -1.34
C ILE A 192 -4.06 2.71 -1.33
N GLY A 193 -3.06 3.60 -1.31
CA GLY A 193 -3.25 5.04 -1.48
C GLY A 193 -3.74 5.40 -2.87
N THR A 194 -3.30 4.67 -3.90
CA THR A 194 -3.76 4.91 -5.28
C THR A 194 -5.24 4.58 -5.46
N SER A 195 -5.76 3.55 -4.80
CA SER A 195 -7.20 3.30 -4.84
C SER A 195 -7.98 4.49 -4.27
N LYS A 196 -7.46 5.13 -3.21
CA LYS A 196 -8.04 6.36 -2.67
C LYS A 196 -7.89 7.55 -3.62
N ALA A 197 -6.73 7.69 -4.27
CA ALA A 197 -6.52 8.74 -5.26
C ALA A 197 -7.49 8.62 -6.45
N MET A 198 -7.82 7.40 -6.89
CA MET A 198 -8.82 7.15 -7.93
C MET A 198 -10.25 7.54 -7.48
N GLU A 199 -10.59 7.37 -6.19
CA GLU A 199 -11.85 7.85 -5.64
C GLU A 199 -11.94 9.39 -5.63
N LEU A 200 -10.80 10.09 -5.45
CA LEU A 200 -10.73 11.56 -5.44
C LEU A 200 -10.88 12.15 -6.84
N GLY A 201 -10.29 11.52 -7.85
CA GLY A 201 -10.42 11.96 -9.23
C GLY A 201 -9.48 11.30 -10.23
N PRO A 202 -9.73 11.49 -11.53
CA PRO A 202 -8.94 10.84 -12.58
C PRO A 202 -7.49 11.39 -12.69
N VAL A 203 -7.26 12.64 -12.30
CA VAL A 203 -5.92 13.23 -12.27
C VAL A 203 -5.14 12.70 -11.09
N GLU A 204 -5.74 12.69 -9.90
CA GLU A 204 -5.17 12.15 -8.68
C GLU A 204 -4.79 10.68 -8.86
N GLY A 205 -5.70 9.87 -9.43
CA GLY A 205 -5.46 8.46 -9.71
C GLY A 205 -4.30 8.24 -10.68
N ALA A 206 -4.24 9.01 -11.76
CA ALA A 206 -3.16 8.91 -12.75
C ALA A 206 -1.79 9.29 -12.17
N MET A 207 -1.73 10.39 -11.43
CA MET A 207 -0.47 10.85 -10.80
C MET A 207 -0.01 9.90 -9.70
N SER A 208 -0.94 9.34 -8.94
CA SER A 208 -0.64 8.31 -7.94
C SER A 208 -0.11 7.03 -8.58
N SER A 209 -0.70 6.58 -9.69
CA SER A 209 -0.24 5.40 -10.44
C SER A 209 1.20 5.57 -10.96
N LEU A 210 1.53 6.76 -11.47
CA LEU A 210 2.91 7.08 -11.83
C LEU A 210 3.83 7.07 -10.63
N ALA A 211 3.39 7.71 -9.54
CA ALA A 211 4.19 7.85 -8.33
C ALA A 211 4.57 6.49 -7.73
N ILE A 212 3.69 5.48 -7.75
CA ILE A 212 4.00 4.13 -7.28
C ILE A 212 5.21 3.56 -8.04
N ALA A 213 5.17 3.62 -9.37
CA ALA A 213 6.19 3.00 -10.20
C ALA A 213 7.56 3.68 -10.01
N VAL A 214 7.57 5.02 -10.05
CA VAL A 214 8.80 5.80 -9.92
C VAL A 214 9.33 5.75 -8.48
N ALA A 215 8.46 5.89 -7.48
CA ALA A 215 8.86 5.79 -6.08
C ALA A 215 9.41 4.41 -5.73
N GLY A 216 8.82 3.34 -6.29
CA GLY A 216 9.35 1.98 -6.13
C GLY A 216 10.79 1.88 -6.61
N LEU A 217 11.07 2.33 -7.84
CA LEU A 217 12.41 2.32 -8.41
C LEU A 217 13.40 3.20 -7.62
N LEU A 218 12.99 4.41 -7.27
CA LEU A 218 13.83 5.33 -6.48
C LEU A 218 14.11 4.77 -5.08
N THR A 219 13.14 4.09 -4.47
CA THR A 219 13.32 3.49 -3.14
C THR A 219 14.33 2.35 -3.17
N VAL A 220 14.36 1.50 -4.22
CA VAL A 220 15.38 0.46 -4.37
C VAL A 220 16.79 1.07 -4.33
N ILE A 221 17.00 2.13 -5.10
CA ILE A 221 18.30 2.84 -5.14
C ILE A 221 18.60 3.53 -3.81
N ALA A 222 17.63 4.28 -3.29
CA ALA A 222 17.81 5.06 -2.08
C ALA A 222 17.98 4.19 -0.83
N ALA A 223 17.28 3.06 -0.72
CA ALA A 223 17.37 2.17 0.41
C ALA A 223 18.77 1.59 0.59
N SER A 224 19.46 1.23 -0.50
CA SER A 224 20.85 0.75 -0.46
C SER A 224 21.81 1.82 0.09
N VAL A 225 21.59 3.10 -0.26
CA VAL A 225 22.36 4.22 0.27
C VAL A 225 22.02 4.47 1.75
N PHE A 226 20.72 4.51 2.07
CA PHE A 226 20.26 4.80 3.43
C PHE A 226 20.59 3.69 4.42
N ALA A 227 20.65 2.42 4.00
CA ALA A 227 21.07 1.31 4.85
C ALA A 227 22.46 1.53 5.47
N GLY A 228 23.35 2.24 4.77
CA GLY A 228 24.69 2.57 5.27
C GLY A 228 24.75 3.65 6.37
N PHE A 229 23.61 4.27 6.76
CA PHE A 229 23.58 5.31 7.81
C PHE A 229 23.32 4.76 9.23
N MET A 230 23.09 3.44 9.34
CA MET A 230 22.91 2.75 10.63
C MET A 230 23.57 1.38 10.68
#